data_509e9de169cfe271966b9934c9b24efa
#
_entry.id   509e9de169cfe271966b9934c9b24efa
#
_cell.length_a   1.000
_cell.length_b   1.000
_cell.length_c   1.000
_cell.angle_alpha   90.00
_cell.angle_beta   90.00
_cell.angle_gamma   90.00
#
_symmetry.space_group_name_H-M   'P 1'
#
loop_
_entity.id
_entity.type
_entity.pdbx_description
1 polymer ?
#
loop_
_entity_poly.entity_id
_entity_poly.type
_entity_poly.pdbx_seq_one_letter_code
_entity_poly.pdbx_strand_id
1 'polypeptide(L)'
;RKLEYGYPKKVMLTWAKNANDRCFEVAKILNSVGLCYPITTSYQSLDETALKNIQRSNITLDRSKELREKYRANNMATYTDLLIGIPGETYASFAKGIEETIRYGEHDQIQIYPIRILPNTDMARPEYLAEHRIKTVRAPLQSKHSTLVDDDPVPELEDIIIETATMSTEDWKRIMEITWFAQSFFCLKSAYFILLFLSLHLQSRVMDFAEFFLARIRDPKLPALSLLSGEIRRVESYLESFLKGNPHVETADLELPAIRWPIEEVSFIKLALERGRYYEELRVIVEEFLASRRVVCDPALLDEVFRYQVSRVVNPAGPAESALSFEYNLPQFFDAAIRLQPIPLQRQAATMTVTENYRYEQFQDFVKL
;
A
#
# COMPACT_ATOMS: atom_id res chain seq x y z
N ARG A 1 27.69 17.68 -13.07
CA ARG A 1 28.34 16.42 -12.57
C ARG A 1 27.54 15.19 -12.96
N LYS A 2 26.21 15.11 -12.63
CA LYS A 2 25.40 13.92 -13.00
C LYS A 2 25.43 13.64 -14.50
N LEU A 3 25.21 14.67 -15.34
CA LEU A 3 25.25 14.55 -16.79
C LEU A 3 26.65 14.28 -17.34
N GLU A 4 27.69 14.73 -16.67
CA GLU A 4 29.08 14.60 -17.07
C GLU A 4 29.70 13.27 -16.61
N TYR A 5 29.45 12.88 -15.36
CA TYR A 5 30.10 11.70 -14.73
C TYR A 5 29.14 10.54 -14.44
N GLY A 6 27.84 10.68 -14.74
CA GLY A 6 26.83 9.67 -14.39
C GLY A 6 26.56 9.50 -12.88
N TYR A 7 27.17 10.35 -12.04
CA TYR A 7 27.10 10.24 -10.59
C TYR A 7 26.72 11.58 -9.92
N PRO A 8 25.94 11.55 -8.79
CA PRO A 8 25.40 10.39 -8.08
C PRO A 8 24.31 9.67 -8.90
N LYS A 9 24.10 8.37 -8.66
CA LYS A 9 23.02 7.60 -9.31
C LYS A 9 21.66 7.96 -8.73
N LYS A 10 21.61 8.14 -7.42
CA LYS A 10 20.40 8.51 -6.66
C LYS A 10 20.73 9.55 -5.60
N VAL A 11 19.78 10.40 -5.25
CA VAL A 11 19.83 11.31 -4.12
C VAL A 11 18.57 11.08 -3.28
N MET A 12 18.76 10.66 -2.03
CA MET A 12 17.68 10.53 -1.07
C MET A 12 17.58 11.81 -0.25
N LEU A 13 16.43 12.43 -0.24
CA LEU A 13 16.15 13.65 0.52
C LEU A 13 15.01 13.41 1.50
N THR A 14 15.18 13.93 2.71
CA THR A 14 14.06 14.08 3.64
C THR A 14 13.39 15.41 3.37
N TRP A 15 12.15 15.35 2.91
CA TRP A 15 11.34 16.53 2.63
C TRP A 15 10.68 17.07 3.89
N ALA A 16 10.42 18.37 3.90
CA ALA A 16 9.61 18.97 4.96
C ALA A 16 8.22 18.34 4.95
N LYS A 17 7.70 17.99 6.13
CA LYS A 17 6.39 17.31 6.29
C LYS A 17 5.23 18.10 5.66
N ASN A 18 5.29 19.43 5.74
CA ASN A 18 4.37 20.36 5.07
C ASN A 18 5.06 20.91 3.81
N ALA A 19 5.14 20.09 2.75
CA ALA A 19 5.74 20.47 1.49
C ALA A 19 5.12 21.76 0.95
N ASN A 20 5.97 22.67 0.45
CA ASN A 20 5.58 23.94 -0.12
C ASN A 20 6.10 24.09 -1.56
N ASP A 21 5.79 25.18 -2.22
CA ASP A 21 6.20 25.42 -3.59
C ASP A 21 7.73 25.42 -3.77
N ARG A 22 8.50 25.77 -2.75
CA ARG A 22 9.97 25.69 -2.79
C ARG A 22 10.47 24.25 -2.84
N CYS A 23 9.83 23.34 -2.10
CA CYS A 23 10.11 21.90 -2.20
C CYS A 23 9.84 21.38 -3.61
N PHE A 24 8.74 21.84 -4.24
CA PHE A 24 8.41 21.49 -5.61
C PHE A 24 9.49 21.94 -6.61
N GLU A 25 9.98 23.19 -6.51
CA GLU A 25 11.03 23.68 -7.41
C GLU A 25 12.36 22.91 -7.24
N VAL A 26 12.74 22.57 -6.00
CA VAL A 26 13.91 21.71 -5.75
C VAL A 26 13.73 20.32 -6.37
N ALA A 27 12.55 19.70 -6.16
CA ALA A 27 12.24 18.40 -6.75
C ALA A 27 12.30 18.44 -8.28
N LYS A 28 11.77 19.48 -8.91
CA LYS A 28 11.80 19.67 -10.36
C LYS A 28 13.23 19.75 -10.91
N ILE A 29 14.12 20.47 -10.23
CA ILE A 29 15.54 20.53 -10.59
C ILE A 29 16.17 19.13 -10.51
N LEU A 30 15.93 18.38 -9.44
CA LEU A 30 16.46 17.03 -9.30
C LEU A 30 15.88 16.07 -10.34
N ASN A 31 14.58 16.19 -10.64
CA ASN A 31 13.91 15.37 -11.65
C ASN A 31 14.47 15.59 -13.06
N SER A 32 14.84 16.83 -13.39
CA SER A 32 15.40 17.17 -14.72
C SER A 32 16.70 16.44 -15.05
N VAL A 33 17.38 15.91 -14.03
CA VAL A 33 18.64 15.15 -14.18
C VAL A 33 18.49 13.68 -13.69
N GLY A 34 17.27 13.20 -13.51
CA GLY A 34 16.99 11.83 -13.10
C GLY A 34 17.45 11.49 -11.66
N LEU A 35 17.44 12.48 -10.76
CA LEU A 35 17.82 12.32 -9.36
C LEU A 35 16.65 12.45 -8.39
N CYS A 36 15.43 12.72 -8.89
CA CYS A 36 14.26 12.84 -8.04
C CYS A 36 13.87 11.49 -7.44
N TYR A 37 13.65 11.47 -6.13
CA TYR A 37 13.02 10.38 -5.40
C TYR A 37 11.54 10.70 -5.17
N PRO A 38 10.67 9.73 -4.93
CA PRO A 38 9.29 10.02 -4.55
C PRO A 38 9.22 11.03 -3.40
N ILE A 39 8.29 11.96 -3.51
CA ILE A 39 8.19 13.10 -2.60
C ILE A 39 7.15 12.79 -1.53
N THR A 40 7.53 12.97 -0.27
CA THR A 40 6.61 12.73 0.85
C THR A 40 5.60 13.87 1.02
N THR A 41 4.33 13.49 1.22
CA THR A 41 3.24 14.36 1.67
C THR A 41 2.64 13.81 2.97
N SER A 42 3.51 13.52 3.95
CA SER A 42 3.19 12.75 5.14
C SER A 42 2.10 13.38 6.02
N TYR A 43 1.03 12.62 6.28
CA TYR A 43 -0.03 13.01 7.22
C TYR A 43 0.19 12.48 8.64
N GLN A 44 0.74 11.29 8.79
CA GLN A 44 0.82 10.46 10.00
C GLN A 44 -0.54 9.98 10.52
N SER A 45 -1.53 10.84 10.59
CA SER A 45 -2.96 10.57 10.82
C SER A 45 -3.81 11.65 10.15
N LEU A 46 -5.08 11.34 9.92
CA LEU A 46 -6.11 12.31 9.50
C LEU A 46 -7.16 12.55 10.60
N ASP A 47 -6.98 11.93 11.77
CA ASP A 47 -7.84 12.16 12.93
C ASP A 47 -7.36 13.39 13.74
N GLU A 48 -8.26 14.32 14.00
CA GLU A 48 -7.92 15.58 14.71
C GLU A 48 -7.49 15.33 16.16
N THR A 49 -8.09 14.35 16.84
CA THR A 49 -7.73 14.01 18.22
C THR A 49 -6.34 13.38 18.27
N ALA A 50 -6.07 12.47 17.35
CA ALA A 50 -4.75 11.86 17.21
C ALA A 50 -3.66 12.91 16.92
N LEU A 51 -3.91 13.81 15.96
CA LEU A 51 -2.99 14.89 15.62
C LEU A 51 -2.74 15.85 16.80
N LYS A 52 -3.80 16.19 17.55
CA LYS A 52 -3.66 17.02 18.75
C LYS A 52 -2.79 16.36 19.81
N ASN A 53 -2.96 15.08 20.05
CA ASN A 53 -2.19 14.32 21.05
C ASN A 53 -0.70 14.24 20.74
N ILE A 54 -0.32 14.30 19.46
CA ILE A 54 1.08 14.36 19.02
C ILE A 54 1.53 15.79 18.65
N GLN A 55 0.74 16.81 18.99
CA GLN A 55 1.03 18.22 18.75
C GLN A 55 1.41 18.53 17.30
N ARG A 56 0.62 17.96 16.35
CA ARG A 56 0.86 18.09 14.92
C ARG A 56 -0.31 18.76 14.22
N SER A 57 -0.01 19.58 13.22
CA SER A 57 -0.96 20.06 12.22
C SER A 57 -0.55 19.58 10.83
N ASN A 58 -1.51 19.14 10.04
CA ASN A 58 -1.31 18.78 8.63
C ASN A 58 -1.70 19.95 7.72
N ILE A 59 -1.17 19.95 6.50
CA ILE A 59 -1.77 20.74 5.41
C ILE A 59 -3.16 20.16 5.12
N THR A 60 -4.05 20.98 4.58
CA THR A 60 -5.39 20.53 4.20
C THR A 60 -5.32 19.46 3.10
N LEU A 61 -6.30 18.57 3.05
CA LEU A 61 -6.38 17.53 2.02
C LEU A 61 -6.44 18.13 0.61
N ASP A 62 -7.18 19.24 0.44
CA ASP A 62 -7.26 19.96 -0.84
C ASP A 62 -5.90 20.51 -1.27
N ARG A 63 -5.17 21.14 -0.36
CA ARG A 63 -3.81 21.63 -0.65
C ARG A 63 -2.85 20.50 -1.00
N SER A 64 -2.98 19.37 -0.31
CA SER A 64 -2.18 18.19 -0.61
C SER A 64 -2.49 17.61 -1.99
N LYS A 65 -3.78 17.60 -2.38
CA LYS A 65 -4.22 17.19 -3.72
C LYS A 65 -3.63 18.10 -4.80
N GLU A 66 -3.73 19.43 -4.64
CA GLU A 66 -3.11 20.40 -5.57
C GLU A 66 -1.62 20.16 -5.75
N LEU A 67 -0.89 19.86 -4.66
CA LEU A 67 0.54 19.55 -4.74
C LEU A 67 0.79 18.26 -5.50
N ARG A 68 0.01 17.20 -5.26
CA ARG A 68 0.12 15.94 -6.02
C ARG A 68 -0.15 16.14 -7.50
N GLU A 69 -1.17 16.91 -7.86
CA GLU A 69 -1.44 17.26 -9.25
C GLU A 69 -0.22 17.93 -9.92
N LYS A 70 0.42 18.89 -9.22
CA LYS A 70 1.65 19.53 -9.70
C LYS A 70 2.80 18.53 -9.88
N TYR A 71 3.02 17.64 -8.91
CA TYR A 71 4.06 16.62 -8.99
C TYR A 71 3.82 15.67 -10.15
N ARG A 72 2.60 15.17 -10.31
CA ARG A 72 2.22 14.25 -11.41
C ARG A 72 2.34 14.89 -12.79
N ALA A 73 1.93 16.14 -12.94
CA ALA A 73 2.10 16.89 -14.18
C ALA A 73 3.57 17.00 -14.61
N ASN A 74 4.51 16.79 -13.69
CA ASN A 74 5.96 16.78 -13.93
C ASN A 74 6.57 15.36 -13.85
N ASN A 75 5.76 14.29 -13.93
CA ASN A 75 6.20 12.89 -13.82
C ASN A 75 6.99 12.60 -12.55
N MET A 76 6.60 13.18 -11.44
CA MET A 76 7.19 12.95 -10.13
C MET A 76 6.23 12.17 -9.25
N ALA A 77 6.67 11.00 -8.75
CA ALA A 77 5.90 10.18 -7.83
C ALA A 77 5.83 10.82 -6.43
N THR A 78 4.76 10.52 -5.71
CA THR A 78 4.55 10.94 -4.34
C THR A 78 4.35 9.74 -3.42
N TYR A 79 4.50 9.93 -2.12
CA TYR A 79 4.06 8.97 -1.12
C TYR A 79 3.61 9.70 0.14
N THR A 80 2.78 9.03 0.92
CA THR A 80 2.38 9.52 2.24
C THR A 80 2.67 8.50 3.32
N ASP A 81 2.81 8.96 4.57
CA ASP A 81 2.99 8.11 5.73
C ASP A 81 1.76 8.20 6.62
N LEU A 82 1.27 7.04 7.08
CA LEU A 82 0.31 6.90 8.17
C LEU A 82 0.95 6.06 9.28
N LEU A 83 0.65 6.40 10.53
CA LEU A 83 1.25 5.76 11.70
C LEU A 83 0.20 5.04 12.54
N ILE A 84 0.42 3.75 12.81
CA ILE A 84 -0.45 2.93 13.65
C ILE A 84 -0.04 3.13 15.11
N GLY A 85 -1.01 3.44 15.98
CA GLY A 85 -0.78 3.56 17.40
C GLY A 85 -0.67 4.98 17.91
N ILE A 86 -1.06 5.99 17.14
CA ILE A 86 -1.18 7.36 17.64
C ILE A 86 -2.30 7.39 18.70
N PRO A 87 -2.03 7.88 19.92
CA PRO A 87 -3.07 8.01 20.94
C PRO A 87 -4.24 8.88 20.48
N GLY A 88 -5.45 8.41 20.70
CA GLY A 88 -6.68 9.07 20.22
C GLY A 88 -7.22 8.46 18.91
N GLU A 89 -6.38 7.78 18.12
CA GLU A 89 -6.81 7.08 16.92
C GLU A 89 -7.58 5.79 17.27
N THR A 90 -8.56 5.45 16.45
CA THR A 90 -9.37 4.22 16.54
C THR A 90 -9.24 3.43 15.24
N TYR A 91 -9.69 2.17 15.22
CA TYR A 91 -9.81 1.42 13.97
C TYR A 91 -10.61 2.18 12.90
N ALA A 92 -11.75 2.75 13.30
CA ALA A 92 -12.64 3.44 12.35
C ALA A 92 -12.00 4.72 11.78
N SER A 93 -11.31 5.52 12.63
CA SER A 93 -10.64 6.73 12.16
C SER A 93 -9.45 6.39 11.26
N PHE A 94 -8.71 5.33 11.56
CA PHE A 94 -7.58 4.87 10.75
C PHE A 94 -8.03 4.36 9.37
N ALA A 95 -9.06 3.50 9.32
CA ALA A 95 -9.65 3.03 8.06
C ALA A 95 -10.17 4.20 7.20
N LYS A 96 -10.83 5.17 7.83
CA LYS A 96 -11.23 6.42 7.18
C LYS A 96 -10.02 7.19 6.66
N GLY A 97 -8.92 7.23 7.41
CA GLY A 97 -7.67 7.88 7.00
C GLY A 97 -7.09 7.28 5.73
N ILE A 98 -7.06 5.95 5.60
CA ILE A 98 -6.64 5.26 4.36
C ILE A 98 -7.58 5.64 3.21
N GLU A 99 -8.90 5.55 3.41
CA GLU A 99 -9.91 5.88 2.40
C GLU A 99 -9.74 7.32 1.87
N GLU A 100 -9.63 8.29 2.78
CA GLU A 100 -9.45 9.70 2.41
C GLU A 100 -8.11 9.93 1.68
N THR A 101 -7.04 9.27 2.12
CA THR A 101 -5.74 9.35 1.46
C THR A 101 -5.83 8.88 0.00
N ILE A 102 -6.50 7.76 -0.25
CA ILE A 102 -6.76 7.23 -1.61
C ILE A 102 -7.63 8.21 -2.39
N ARG A 103 -8.74 8.67 -1.82
CA ARG A 103 -9.71 9.57 -2.46
C ARG A 103 -9.11 10.91 -2.86
N TYR A 104 -8.19 11.43 -2.05
CA TYR A 104 -7.46 12.67 -2.35
C TYR A 104 -6.22 12.45 -3.22
N GLY A 105 -6.08 11.28 -3.82
CA GLY A 105 -5.21 11.04 -4.96
C GLY A 105 -3.82 10.52 -4.60
N GLU A 106 -3.60 9.94 -3.43
CA GLU A 106 -2.38 9.19 -3.21
C GLU A 106 -2.48 7.82 -3.86
N HIS A 107 -2.02 7.76 -5.10
CA HIS A 107 -2.10 6.57 -5.94
C HIS A 107 -0.75 5.86 -6.10
N ASP A 108 0.36 6.48 -5.65
CA ASP A 108 1.68 5.87 -5.79
C ASP A 108 1.99 4.96 -4.61
N GLN A 109 2.14 5.52 -3.41
CA GLN A 109 2.50 4.75 -2.22
C GLN A 109 1.91 5.36 -0.94
N ILE A 110 1.24 4.52 -0.15
CA ILE A 110 0.87 4.84 1.24
C ILE A 110 1.74 3.98 2.13
N GLN A 111 2.71 4.57 2.81
CA GLN A 111 3.55 3.86 3.76
C GLN A 111 2.87 3.86 5.12
N ILE A 112 2.67 2.70 5.70
CA ILE A 112 1.97 2.53 6.98
C ILE A 112 2.90 1.79 7.93
N TYR A 113 3.14 2.38 9.11
CA TYR A 113 4.07 1.84 10.09
C TYR A 113 3.49 1.86 11.50
N PRO A 114 3.69 0.81 12.30
CA PRO A 114 3.52 0.90 13.74
C PRO A 114 4.50 1.92 14.34
N ILE A 115 4.02 2.70 15.30
CA ILE A 115 4.88 3.67 16.01
C ILE A 115 5.89 2.94 16.88
N ARG A 116 7.12 3.41 16.80
CA ARG A 116 8.22 3.06 17.69
C ARG A 116 8.41 4.18 18.70
N ILE A 117 8.52 3.83 19.97
CA ILE A 117 8.82 4.81 21.00
C ILE A 117 10.32 5.08 20.96
N LEU A 118 10.66 6.28 20.50
CA LEU A 118 12.06 6.71 20.48
C LEU A 118 12.48 7.22 21.88
N PRO A 119 13.60 6.77 22.43
CA PRO A 119 14.14 7.30 23.69
C PRO A 119 14.28 8.83 23.66
N ASN A 120 14.08 9.47 24.78
CA ASN A 120 14.20 10.93 24.96
C ASN A 120 13.17 11.78 24.19
N THR A 121 12.07 11.19 23.73
CA THR A 121 10.90 11.92 23.19
C THR A 121 9.84 12.14 24.27
N ASP A 122 8.93 13.08 24.05
CA ASP A 122 7.79 13.30 24.95
C ASP A 122 6.92 12.04 25.07
N MET A 123 6.79 11.27 23.99
CA MET A 123 6.03 10.02 23.97
C MET A 123 6.65 8.93 24.86
N ALA A 124 7.95 8.98 25.12
CA ALA A 124 8.65 8.02 26.00
C ALA A 124 8.52 8.36 27.50
N ARG A 125 7.93 9.49 27.85
CA ARG A 125 7.76 9.89 29.26
C ARG A 125 6.75 8.97 29.94
N PRO A 126 7.03 8.50 31.16
CA PRO A 126 6.12 7.64 31.91
C PRO A 126 4.71 8.21 32.06
N GLU A 127 4.60 9.54 32.24
CA GLU A 127 3.34 10.25 32.40
C GLU A 127 2.51 10.16 31.10
N TYR A 128 3.12 10.34 29.93
CA TYR A 128 2.47 10.22 28.63
C TYR A 128 2.01 8.80 28.36
N LEU A 129 2.85 7.80 28.66
CA LEU A 129 2.51 6.40 28.51
C LEU A 129 1.31 6.02 29.38
N ALA A 130 1.29 6.49 30.64
CA ALA A 130 0.20 6.24 31.58
C ALA A 130 -1.10 6.93 31.17
N GLU A 131 -1.03 8.21 30.79
CA GLU A 131 -2.18 9.01 30.33
C GLU A 131 -2.89 8.35 29.16
N HIS A 132 -2.13 7.93 28.16
CA HIS A 132 -2.66 7.33 26.95
C HIS A 132 -2.78 5.78 27.02
N ARG A 133 -2.51 5.15 28.17
CA ARG A 133 -2.55 3.70 28.41
C ARG A 133 -1.80 2.92 27.34
N ILE A 134 -0.62 3.40 26.95
CA ILE A 134 0.17 2.81 25.90
C ILE A 134 0.75 1.48 26.38
N LYS A 135 0.54 0.41 25.59
CA LYS A 135 1.25 -0.84 25.71
C LYS A 135 2.14 -1.07 24.50
N THR A 136 3.30 -1.64 24.73
CA THR A 136 4.28 -1.94 23.69
C THR A 136 4.65 -3.42 23.67
N VAL A 137 5.11 -3.84 22.50
CA VAL A 137 5.90 -5.06 22.35
C VAL A 137 7.35 -4.68 22.08
N ARG A 138 8.27 -5.38 22.72
CA ARG A 138 9.69 -5.20 22.51
C ARG A 138 10.18 -6.16 21.44
N ALA A 139 10.75 -5.61 20.36
CA ALA A 139 11.17 -6.39 19.21
C ALA A 139 12.53 -5.91 18.68
N PRO A 140 13.29 -6.76 17.97
CA PRO A 140 14.49 -6.32 17.27
C PRO A 140 14.20 -5.21 16.28
N LEU A 141 15.09 -4.21 16.22
CA LEU A 141 15.03 -3.17 15.21
C LEU A 141 15.04 -3.80 13.82
N GLN A 142 14.05 -3.46 13.02
CA GLN A 142 13.92 -3.99 11.67
C GLN A 142 14.10 -2.89 10.64
N SER A 143 15.04 -3.11 9.72
CA SER A 143 15.06 -2.41 8.44
C SER A 143 14.53 -3.36 7.37
N LYS A 144 13.55 -2.92 6.60
CA LYS A 144 13.05 -3.69 5.45
C LYS A 144 14.22 -4.10 4.57
N HIS A 145 14.21 -5.34 4.09
CA HIS A 145 15.25 -5.94 3.23
C HIS A 145 16.66 -6.04 3.84
N SER A 146 16.80 -5.84 5.16
CA SER A 146 18.07 -6.10 5.83
C SER A 146 18.33 -7.59 5.93
N THR A 147 19.61 -7.99 5.91
CA THR A 147 20.02 -9.37 6.13
C THR A 147 19.58 -9.86 7.51
N LEU A 148 19.12 -11.11 7.58
CA LEU A 148 18.91 -11.77 8.87
C LEU A 148 20.27 -12.08 9.47
N VAL A 149 20.47 -11.63 10.70
CA VAL A 149 21.66 -11.97 11.50
C VAL A 149 21.17 -12.87 12.64
N ASP A 150 21.49 -14.14 12.58
CA ASP A 150 21.00 -15.14 13.52
C ASP A 150 21.58 -14.97 14.93
N ASP A 151 22.81 -14.47 15.04
CA ASP A 151 23.53 -14.26 16.31
C ASP A 151 24.07 -12.83 16.41
N ASP A 152 23.17 -11.85 16.48
CA ASP A 152 23.61 -10.47 16.78
C ASP A 152 24.00 -10.37 18.27
N PRO A 153 25.31 -10.22 18.58
CA PRO A 153 25.77 -10.17 19.97
C PRO A 153 25.26 -8.93 20.73
N VAL A 154 24.77 -7.91 20.01
CA VAL A 154 24.21 -6.69 20.59
C VAL A 154 22.97 -6.28 19.80
N PRO A 155 21.85 -6.98 19.96
CA PRO A 155 20.63 -6.66 19.19
C PRO A 155 20.11 -5.26 19.59
N GLU A 156 19.86 -4.43 18.60
CA GLU A 156 19.08 -3.21 18.79
C GLU A 156 17.62 -3.56 18.95
N LEU A 157 17.01 -3.10 20.05
CA LEU A 157 15.61 -3.36 20.38
C LEU A 157 14.82 -2.07 20.35
N GLU A 158 13.56 -2.17 19.91
CA GLU A 158 12.61 -1.06 19.87
C GLU A 158 11.30 -1.45 20.57
N ASP A 159 10.66 -0.48 21.20
CA ASP A 159 9.35 -0.63 21.82
C ASP A 159 8.28 -0.14 20.85
N ILE A 160 7.48 -1.07 20.31
CA ILE A 160 6.44 -0.81 19.28
C ILE A 160 5.08 -0.75 19.96
N ILE A 161 4.31 0.30 19.70
CA ILE A 161 2.96 0.49 20.26
C ILE A 161 2.01 -0.52 19.64
N ILE A 162 1.32 -1.29 20.50
CA ILE A 162 0.31 -2.27 20.11
C ILE A 162 -1.06 -2.02 20.75
N GLU A 163 -1.15 -1.09 21.72
CA GLU A 163 -2.40 -0.72 22.36
C GLU A 163 -2.31 0.71 22.88
N THR A 164 -3.43 1.44 22.85
CA THR A 164 -3.63 2.75 23.45
C THR A 164 -4.98 2.80 24.16
N ALA A 165 -5.31 3.92 24.80
CA ALA A 165 -6.64 4.09 25.43
C ALA A 165 -7.81 3.97 24.44
N THR A 166 -7.58 4.20 23.14
CA THR A 166 -8.61 4.23 22.08
C THR A 166 -8.46 3.12 21.04
N MET A 167 -7.42 2.32 21.13
CA MET A 167 -7.10 1.23 20.21
C MET A 167 -6.67 0.02 21.03
N SER A 168 -7.49 -1.03 21.05
CA SER A 168 -7.14 -2.30 21.68
C SER A 168 -6.08 -3.06 20.85
N THR A 169 -5.44 -4.08 21.45
CA THR A 169 -4.54 -4.97 20.69
C THR A 169 -5.28 -5.67 19.54
N GLU A 170 -6.57 -5.98 19.71
CA GLU A 170 -7.39 -6.55 18.64
C GLU A 170 -7.67 -5.53 17.52
N ASP A 171 -7.94 -4.27 17.87
CA ASP A 171 -8.04 -3.19 16.86
C ASP A 171 -6.72 -2.99 16.13
N TRP A 172 -5.59 -3.09 16.85
CA TRP A 172 -4.26 -3.03 16.24
C TRP A 172 -4.06 -4.15 15.21
N LYS A 173 -4.45 -5.39 15.51
CA LYS A 173 -4.41 -6.50 14.53
C LYS A 173 -5.28 -6.19 13.30
N ARG A 174 -6.52 -5.75 13.51
CA ARG A 174 -7.42 -5.38 12.41
C ARG A 174 -6.86 -4.24 11.55
N ILE A 175 -6.22 -3.25 12.18
CA ILE A 175 -5.52 -2.17 11.46
C ILE A 175 -4.36 -2.73 10.62
N MET A 176 -3.57 -3.65 11.16
CA MET A 176 -2.50 -4.31 10.42
C MET A 176 -3.02 -5.12 9.23
N GLU A 177 -4.18 -5.74 9.35
CA GLU A 177 -4.81 -6.49 8.26
C GLU A 177 -5.33 -5.59 7.13
N ILE A 178 -6.01 -4.47 7.45
CA ILE A 178 -6.39 -3.49 6.41
C ILE A 178 -5.16 -2.79 5.82
N THR A 179 -4.09 -2.64 6.60
CA THR A 179 -2.79 -2.17 6.12
C THR A 179 -2.19 -3.14 5.12
N TRP A 180 -2.16 -4.44 5.45
CA TRP A 180 -1.73 -5.47 4.51
C TRP A 180 -2.57 -5.45 3.22
N PHE A 181 -3.89 -5.30 3.34
CA PHE A 181 -4.76 -5.16 2.17
C PHE A 181 -4.37 -3.94 1.34
N ALA A 182 -4.27 -2.76 1.94
CA ALA A 182 -3.94 -1.52 1.24
C ALA A 182 -2.56 -1.60 0.57
N GLN A 183 -1.57 -2.15 1.25
CA GLN A 183 -0.21 -2.31 0.72
C GLN A 183 -0.18 -3.33 -0.44
N SER A 184 -0.71 -4.54 -0.25
CA SER A 184 -0.63 -5.61 -1.25
C SER A 184 -1.49 -5.32 -2.48
N PHE A 185 -2.73 -4.87 -2.29
CA PHE A 185 -3.72 -4.80 -3.37
C PHE A 185 -3.79 -3.42 -4.03
N PHE A 186 -3.59 -2.34 -3.27
CA PHE A 186 -3.60 -0.99 -3.82
C PHE A 186 -2.19 -0.48 -4.14
N CYS A 187 -1.27 -0.46 -3.17
CA CYS A 187 0.06 0.13 -3.35
C CYS A 187 0.95 -0.71 -4.28
N LEU A 188 1.03 -2.03 -4.10
CA LEU A 188 1.76 -2.95 -4.98
C LEU A 188 0.98 -3.30 -6.27
N LYS A 189 -0.18 -2.66 -6.48
CA LYS A 189 -0.97 -2.70 -7.72
C LYS A 189 -1.59 -4.05 -8.07
N SER A 190 -1.61 -5.04 -7.20
CA SER A 190 -2.15 -6.37 -7.54
C SER A 190 -3.66 -6.37 -7.83
N ALA A 191 -4.44 -5.40 -7.26
CA ALA A 191 -5.86 -5.19 -7.57
C ALA A 191 -6.22 -3.70 -7.84
N TYR A 192 -5.24 -2.86 -8.06
CA TYR A 192 -5.36 -1.40 -8.08
C TYR A 192 -6.44 -0.88 -9.03
N PHE A 193 -6.47 -1.34 -10.28
CA PHE A 193 -7.43 -0.86 -11.26
C PHE A 193 -8.85 -1.38 -10.99
N ILE A 194 -8.97 -2.57 -10.40
CA ILE A 194 -10.26 -3.08 -9.92
C ILE A 194 -10.77 -2.19 -8.78
N LEU A 195 -9.92 -1.84 -7.82
CA LEU A 195 -10.27 -0.95 -6.71
C LEU A 195 -10.63 0.46 -7.19
N LEU A 196 -9.90 1.01 -8.16
CA LEU A 196 -10.26 2.27 -8.79
C LEU A 196 -11.61 2.20 -9.53
N PHE A 197 -11.88 1.12 -10.25
CA PHE A 197 -13.17 0.90 -10.91
C PHE A 197 -14.30 0.87 -9.89
N LEU A 198 -14.17 0.09 -8.81
CA LEU A 198 -15.15 0.03 -7.73
C LEU A 198 -15.38 1.43 -7.11
N SER A 199 -14.31 2.18 -6.88
CA SER A 199 -14.38 3.50 -6.25
C SER A 199 -14.97 4.57 -7.16
N LEU A 200 -14.44 4.70 -8.38
CA LEU A 200 -14.75 5.85 -9.27
C LEU A 200 -15.99 5.64 -10.10
N HIS A 201 -16.22 4.41 -10.61
CA HIS A 201 -17.36 4.12 -11.47
C HIS A 201 -18.57 3.63 -10.66
N LEU A 202 -18.36 2.75 -9.67
CA LEU A 202 -19.43 2.18 -8.85
C LEU A 202 -19.62 2.92 -7.51
N GLN A 203 -18.83 3.95 -7.25
CA GLN A 203 -18.90 4.82 -6.06
C GLN A 203 -18.86 4.05 -4.73
N SER A 204 -18.13 2.95 -4.71
CA SER A 204 -17.92 2.12 -3.53
C SER A 204 -16.64 2.54 -2.81
N ARG A 205 -16.67 2.60 -1.48
CA ARG A 205 -15.45 2.87 -0.70
C ARG A 205 -14.49 1.69 -0.79
N VAL A 206 -13.20 1.99 -0.98
CA VAL A 206 -12.15 0.96 -1.03
C VAL A 206 -12.08 0.17 0.28
N MET A 207 -12.25 0.86 1.43
CA MET A 207 -12.23 0.20 2.73
C MET A 207 -13.47 -0.67 2.99
N ASP A 208 -14.63 -0.34 2.44
CA ASP A 208 -15.80 -1.23 2.49
C ASP A 208 -15.54 -2.54 1.73
N PHE A 209 -14.86 -2.46 0.58
CA PHE A 209 -14.43 -3.65 -0.14
C PHE A 209 -13.36 -4.42 0.64
N ALA A 210 -12.39 -3.74 1.27
CA ALA A 210 -11.36 -4.37 2.09
C ALA A 210 -11.95 -5.19 3.24
N GLU A 211 -12.90 -4.62 3.98
CA GLU A 211 -13.59 -5.32 5.07
C GLU A 211 -14.38 -6.54 4.56
N PHE A 212 -15.11 -6.38 3.45
CA PHE A 212 -15.82 -7.48 2.82
C PHE A 212 -14.85 -8.59 2.37
N PHE A 213 -13.78 -8.22 1.68
CA PHE A 213 -12.73 -9.13 1.21
C PHE A 213 -12.14 -9.94 2.37
N LEU A 214 -11.71 -9.27 3.46
CA LEU A 214 -11.14 -9.91 4.63
C LEU A 214 -12.13 -10.89 5.29
N ALA A 215 -13.41 -10.53 5.37
CA ALA A 215 -14.43 -11.42 5.89
C ALA A 215 -14.63 -12.67 5.00
N ARG A 216 -14.60 -12.50 3.68
CA ARG A 216 -14.80 -13.60 2.73
C ARG A 216 -13.64 -14.59 2.69
N ILE A 217 -12.41 -14.13 2.69
CA ILE A 217 -11.23 -15.03 2.64
C ILE A 217 -11.02 -15.79 3.95
N ARG A 218 -11.67 -15.37 5.05
CA ARG A 218 -11.69 -16.08 6.34
C ARG A 218 -12.81 -17.13 6.43
N ASP A 219 -13.79 -17.11 5.55
CA ASP A 219 -14.92 -18.03 5.62
C ASP A 219 -14.49 -19.45 5.23
N PRO A 220 -14.46 -20.39 6.19
CA PRO A 220 -14.03 -21.78 5.93
C PRO A 220 -15.00 -22.54 5.01
N LYS A 221 -16.19 -21.99 4.75
CA LYS A 221 -17.18 -22.57 3.85
C LYS A 221 -16.89 -22.29 2.37
N LEU A 222 -15.82 -21.53 2.08
CA LEU A 222 -15.43 -21.15 0.72
C LEU A 222 -14.08 -21.78 0.32
N PRO A 223 -14.04 -23.10 0.11
CA PRO A 223 -12.78 -23.77 -0.29
C PRO A 223 -12.24 -23.27 -1.65
N ALA A 224 -13.09 -22.64 -2.46
CA ALA A 224 -12.68 -22.04 -3.73
C ALA A 224 -11.70 -20.86 -3.57
N LEU A 225 -11.65 -20.23 -2.38
CA LEU A 225 -10.78 -19.10 -2.08
C LEU A 225 -9.50 -19.55 -1.34
N SER A 226 -8.98 -20.74 -1.60
CA SER A 226 -7.93 -21.34 -0.78
C SER A 226 -6.57 -20.65 -0.88
N LEU A 227 -6.25 -19.95 -1.98
CA LEU A 227 -5.03 -19.15 -2.12
C LEU A 227 -5.11 -17.92 -1.22
N LEU A 228 -6.15 -17.11 -1.36
CA LEU A 228 -6.34 -15.89 -0.56
C LEU A 228 -6.57 -16.21 0.93
N SER A 229 -7.27 -17.32 1.23
CA SER A 229 -7.40 -17.82 2.61
C SER A 229 -6.07 -18.30 3.19
N GLY A 230 -5.16 -18.78 2.36
CA GLY A 230 -3.78 -19.11 2.75
C GLY A 230 -3.01 -17.84 3.14
N GLU A 231 -3.15 -16.78 2.36
CA GLU A 231 -2.46 -15.53 2.64
C GLU A 231 -2.96 -14.84 3.93
N ILE A 232 -4.27 -14.79 4.18
CA ILE A 232 -4.74 -14.20 5.46
C ILE A 232 -4.27 -15.01 6.67
N ARG A 233 -4.23 -16.35 6.59
CA ARG A 233 -3.65 -17.16 7.69
C ARG A 233 -2.16 -16.87 7.92
N ARG A 234 -1.39 -16.62 6.85
CA ARG A 234 0.01 -16.17 6.95
C ARG A 234 0.10 -14.81 7.65
N VAL A 235 -0.75 -13.86 7.30
CA VAL A 235 -0.81 -12.54 7.96
C VAL A 235 -1.14 -12.70 9.44
N GLU A 236 -2.15 -13.48 9.79
CA GLU A 236 -2.54 -13.74 11.18
C GLU A 236 -1.40 -14.40 11.97
N SER A 237 -0.72 -15.39 11.40
CA SER A 237 0.45 -16.02 12.00
C SER A 237 1.60 -15.02 12.22
N TYR A 238 1.86 -14.17 11.24
CA TYR A 238 2.84 -13.09 11.37
C TYR A 238 2.48 -12.12 12.49
N LEU A 239 1.22 -11.69 12.58
CA LEU A 239 0.78 -10.78 13.65
C LEU A 239 0.91 -11.41 15.05
N GLU A 240 0.57 -12.70 15.18
CA GLU A 240 0.78 -13.43 16.44
C GLU A 240 2.26 -13.53 16.83
N SER A 241 3.14 -13.75 15.86
CA SER A 241 4.59 -13.77 16.06
C SER A 241 5.13 -12.38 16.41
N PHE A 242 4.63 -11.35 15.73
CA PHE A 242 4.98 -9.95 15.98
C PHE A 242 4.64 -9.54 17.44
N LEU A 243 3.45 -9.89 17.91
CA LEU A 243 3.03 -9.61 19.31
C LEU A 243 3.86 -10.33 20.37
N LYS A 244 4.62 -11.35 19.98
CA LYS A 244 5.61 -12.03 20.83
C LYS A 244 7.03 -11.44 20.72
N GLY A 245 7.18 -10.32 19.98
CA GLY A 245 8.48 -9.67 19.76
C GLY A 245 9.29 -10.27 18.62
N ASN A 246 8.69 -11.09 17.76
CA ASN A 246 9.33 -11.64 16.55
C ASN A 246 8.61 -11.14 15.29
N PRO A 247 9.00 -10.01 14.74
CA PRO A 247 8.36 -9.39 13.56
C PRO A 247 8.91 -9.92 12.21
N HIS A 248 9.46 -11.13 12.17
CA HIS A 248 9.98 -11.73 10.95
C HIS A 248 8.91 -12.54 10.20
N VAL A 249 8.87 -12.39 8.88
CA VAL A 249 8.03 -13.20 7.99
C VAL A 249 8.82 -14.40 7.51
N GLU A 250 8.32 -15.60 7.76
CA GLU A 250 8.91 -16.82 7.22
C GLU A 250 8.60 -16.94 5.72
N THR A 251 9.66 -17.24 4.94
CA THR A 251 9.61 -17.32 3.47
C THR A 251 10.21 -18.62 2.92
N ALA A 252 10.40 -19.61 3.77
CA ALA A 252 11.02 -20.88 3.39
C ALA A 252 10.30 -21.61 2.23
N ASP A 253 8.99 -21.42 2.10
CA ASP A 253 8.17 -21.99 1.03
C ASP A 253 8.33 -21.29 -0.33
N LEU A 254 8.99 -20.13 -0.37
CA LEU A 254 9.21 -19.35 -1.61
C LEU A 254 10.66 -19.33 -2.07
N GLU A 255 11.57 -19.98 -1.35
CA GLU A 255 13.01 -19.92 -1.65
C GLU A 255 13.55 -18.48 -1.81
N LEU A 256 12.96 -17.53 -1.07
CA LEU A 256 13.40 -16.15 -1.09
C LEU A 256 14.72 -15.97 -0.34
N PRO A 257 15.51 -14.95 -0.69
CA PRO A 257 16.71 -14.62 0.08
C PRO A 257 16.42 -14.44 1.57
N ALA A 258 17.35 -14.85 2.43
CA ALA A 258 17.26 -14.72 3.88
C ALA A 258 17.44 -13.25 4.31
N ILE A 259 16.40 -12.46 4.07
CA ILE A 259 16.31 -11.05 4.46
C ILE A 259 14.98 -10.80 5.18
N ARG A 260 14.84 -9.63 5.78
CA ARG A 260 13.60 -9.20 6.45
C ARG A 260 12.57 -8.74 5.42
N TRP A 261 11.72 -9.66 5.01
CA TRP A 261 10.65 -9.38 4.04
C TRP A 261 9.45 -8.70 4.70
N PRO A 262 8.94 -7.61 4.11
CA PRO A 262 7.60 -7.10 4.44
C PRO A 262 6.52 -8.12 4.06
N ILE A 263 5.53 -8.31 4.93
CA ILE A 263 4.46 -9.30 4.71
C ILE A 263 3.66 -9.03 3.41
N GLU A 264 3.45 -7.77 3.09
CA GLU A 264 2.76 -7.32 1.87
C GLU A 264 3.51 -7.72 0.59
N GLU A 265 4.85 -7.67 0.62
CA GLU A 265 5.67 -8.03 -0.54
C GLU A 265 5.71 -9.56 -0.74
N VAL A 266 5.78 -10.32 0.36
CA VAL A 266 5.67 -11.79 0.28
C VAL A 266 4.34 -12.20 -0.33
N SER A 267 3.23 -11.60 0.11
CA SER A 267 1.91 -11.86 -0.46
C SER A 267 1.85 -11.48 -1.94
N PHE A 268 2.37 -10.30 -2.31
CA PHE A 268 2.44 -9.88 -3.71
C PHE A 268 3.18 -10.89 -4.60
N ILE A 269 4.35 -11.36 -4.16
CA ILE A 269 5.15 -12.34 -4.89
C ILE A 269 4.37 -13.65 -5.07
N LYS A 270 3.76 -14.17 -4.00
CA LYS A 270 2.95 -15.41 -4.07
C LYS A 270 1.77 -15.28 -5.04
N LEU A 271 1.04 -14.17 -4.95
CA LEU A 271 -0.09 -13.89 -5.83
C LEU A 271 0.35 -13.73 -7.29
N ALA A 272 1.52 -13.12 -7.54
CA ALA A 272 2.06 -12.98 -8.88
C ALA A 272 2.46 -14.33 -9.49
N LEU A 273 2.99 -15.27 -8.71
CA LEU A 273 3.33 -16.62 -9.14
C LEU A 273 2.07 -17.46 -9.45
N GLU A 274 1.02 -17.31 -8.64
CA GLU A 274 -0.26 -18.00 -8.79
C GLU A 274 -1.31 -17.12 -9.53
N ARG A 275 -0.86 -16.25 -10.43
CA ARG A 275 -1.62 -15.16 -11.04
C ARG A 275 -3.00 -15.58 -11.58
N GLY A 276 -3.10 -16.69 -12.30
CA GLY A 276 -4.36 -17.16 -12.88
C GLY A 276 -5.39 -17.40 -11.78
N ARG A 277 -5.02 -18.25 -10.83
CA ARG A 277 -5.85 -18.61 -9.68
C ARG A 277 -6.19 -17.40 -8.81
N TYR A 278 -5.21 -16.50 -8.57
CA TYR A 278 -5.43 -15.28 -7.81
C TYR A 278 -6.58 -14.44 -8.39
N TYR A 279 -6.55 -14.18 -9.70
CA TYR A 279 -7.61 -13.36 -10.31
C TYR A 279 -8.94 -14.08 -10.43
N GLU A 280 -8.97 -15.42 -10.52
CA GLU A 280 -10.19 -16.20 -10.41
C GLU A 280 -10.83 -16.05 -9.02
N GLU A 281 -10.05 -16.24 -7.95
CA GLU A 281 -10.52 -16.08 -6.57
C GLU A 281 -10.95 -14.62 -6.29
N LEU A 282 -10.17 -13.63 -6.72
CA LEU A 282 -10.51 -12.21 -6.56
C LEU A 282 -11.80 -11.85 -7.28
N ARG A 283 -12.04 -12.43 -8.47
CA ARG A 283 -13.26 -12.20 -9.24
C ARG A 283 -14.50 -12.66 -8.49
N VAL A 284 -14.46 -13.83 -7.90
CA VAL A 284 -15.58 -14.33 -7.07
C VAL A 284 -15.93 -13.33 -5.97
N ILE A 285 -14.91 -12.82 -5.28
CA ILE A 285 -15.12 -11.86 -4.19
C ILE A 285 -15.71 -10.53 -4.70
N VAL A 286 -15.23 -10.02 -5.84
CA VAL A 286 -15.75 -8.79 -6.46
C VAL A 286 -17.21 -8.97 -6.85
N GLU A 287 -17.58 -10.07 -7.51
CA GLU A 287 -18.96 -10.36 -7.93
C GLU A 287 -19.90 -10.49 -6.71
N GLU A 288 -19.46 -11.17 -5.65
CA GLU A 288 -20.21 -11.28 -4.40
C GLU A 288 -20.36 -9.93 -3.68
N PHE A 289 -19.31 -9.09 -3.70
CA PHE A 289 -19.38 -7.73 -3.16
C PHE A 289 -20.42 -6.89 -3.89
N LEU A 290 -20.40 -6.90 -5.24
CA LEU A 290 -21.38 -6.20 -6.06
C LEU A 290 -22.81 -6.69 -5.78
N ALA A 291 -22.99 -8.01 -5.71
CA ALA A 291 -24.29 -8.61 -5.37
C ALA A 291 -24.77 -8.19 -3.96
N SER A 292 -23.88 -8.15 -2.97
CA SER A 292 -24.19 -7.73 -1.59
C SER A 292 -24.67 -6.28 -1.52
N ARG A 293 -24.15 -5.43 -2.40
CA ARG A 293 -24.49 -4.00 -2.53
C ARG A 293 -25.65 -3.75 -3.50
N ARG A 294 -26.20 -4.80 -4.15
CA ARG A 294 -27.23 -4.71 -5.18
C ARG A 294 -26.82 -3.81 -6.36
N VAL A 295 -25.51 -3.79 -6.66
CA VAL A 295 -24.96 -3.05 -7.79
C VAL A 295 -24.99 -3.94 -9.02
N VAL A 296 -25.65 -3.47 -10.07
CA VAL A 296 -25.65 -4.14 -11.38
C VAL A 296 -24.44 -3.64 -12.16
N CYS A 297 -23.55 -4.54 -12.53
CA CYS A 297 -22.43 -4.29 -13.41
C CYS A 297 -22.57 -5.14 -14.68
N ASP A 298 -22.29 -4.54 -15.85
CA ASP A 298 -22.22 -5.32 -17.09
C ASP A 298 -21.10 -6.36 -16.99
N PRO A 299 -21.40 -7.65 -17.14
CA PRO A 299 -20.39 -8.70 -17.09
C PRO A 299 -19.25 -8.50 -18.09
N ALA A 300 -19.54 -7.98 -19.29
CA ALA A 300 -18.54 -7.71 -20.32
C ALA A 300 -17.60 -6.58 -19.89
N LEU A 301 -18.13 -5.53 -19.24
CA LEU A 301 -17.29 -4.47 -18.66
C LEU A 301 -16.41 -5.01 -17.54
N LEU A 302 -16.96 -5.84 -16.66
CA LEU A 302 -16.17 -6.43 -15.57
C LEU A 302 -15.04 -7.32 -16.11
N ASP A 303 -15.30 -8.11 -17.15
CA ASP A 303 -14.29 -8.91 -17.86
C ASP A 303 -13.16 -8.04 -18.39
N GLU A 304 -13.49 -6.90 -19.00
CA GLU A 304 -12.50 -5.96 -19.50
C GLU A 304 -11.68 -5.31 -18.41
N VAL A 305 -12.31 -4.94 -17.28
CA VAL A 305 -11.60 -4.38 -16.10
C VAL A 305 -10.58 -5.37 -15.56
N PHE A 306 -10.97 -6.66 -15.41
CA PHE A 306 -10.04 -7.70 -14.97
C PHE A 306 -8.92 -7.91 -15.98
N ARG A 307 -9.23 -7.96 -17.27
CA ARG A 307 -8.23 -8.10 -18.33
C ARG A 307 -7.26 -6.91 -18.35
N TYR A 308 -7.75 -5.68 -18.14
CA TYR A 308 -6.91 -4.50 -18.00
C TYR A 308 -6.00 -4.60 -16.78
N GLN A 309 -6.55 -4.93 -15.60
CA GLN A 309 -5.78 -5.13 -14.35
C GLN A 309 -4.67 -6.16 -14.56
N VAL A 310 -5.01 -7.33 -15.10
CA VAL A 310 -4.05 -8.42 -15.36
C VAL A 310 -2.92 -7.97 -16.28
N SER A 311 -3.20 -7.16 -17.30
CA SER A 311 -2.19 -6.66 -18.25
C SER A 311 -1.23 -5.63 -17.66
N ARG A 312 -1.57 -5.04 -16.51
CA ARG A 312 -0.79 -3.97 -15.85
C ARG A 312 0.05 -4.45 -14.67
N VAL A 313 -0.10 -5.70 -14.28
CA VAL A 313 0.70 -6.31 -13.21
C VAL A 313 1.83 -7.10 -13.82
N VAL A 314 3.03 -6.98 -13.23
CA VAL A 314 4.21 -7.71 -13.65
C VAL A 314 3.91 -9.20 -13.80
N ASN A 315 4.28 -9.76 -14.94
CA ASN A 315 4.15 -11.18 -15.24
C ASN A 315 5.55 -11.82 -15.34
N PRO A 316 5.96 -12.60 -14.34
CA PRO A 316 7.28 -13.22 -14.37
C PRO A 316 7.54 -14.14 -15.59
N ALA A 317 6.47 -14.68 -16.18
CA ALA A 317 6.54 -15.62 -17.31
C ALA A 317 5.86 -15.09 -18.59
N GLY A 318 5.48 -13.82 -18.63
CA GLY A 318 4.67 -13.27 -19.72
C GLY A 318 5.44 -12.84 -20.96
N PRO A 319 4.71 -12.56 -22.06
CA PRO A 319 5.30 -12.00 -23.27
C PRO A 319 5.79 -10.57 -23.04
N ALA A 320 6.85 -10.20 -23.76
CA ALA A 320 7.46 -8.86 -23.68
C ALA A 320 6.57 -7.75 -24.25
N GLU A 321 5.63 -8.07 -25.13
CA GLU A 321 4.71 -7.11 -25.75
C GLU A 321 3.37 -7.77 -26.05
N SER A 322 2.28 -7.05 -25.75
CA SER A 322 0.92 -7.47 -26.09
C SER A 322 0.05 -6.28 -26.48
N ALA A 323 -0.72 -6.43 -27.55
CA ALA A 323 -1.75 -5.47 -27.95
C ALA A 323 -3.11 -5.92 -27.42
N LEU A 324 -3.82 -5.03 -26.76
CA LEU A 324 -5.13 -5.27 -26.18
C LEU A 324 -6.16 -4.31 -26.76
N SER A 325 -7.35 -4.82 -27.06
CA SER A 325 -8.50 -4.04 -27.49
C SER A 325 -9.62 -4.17 -26.48
N PHE A 326 -10.31 -3.07 -26.22
CA PHE A 326 -11.43 -2.93 -25.28
C PHE A 326 -12.63 -2.33 -25.98
N GLU A 327 -13.84 -2.70 -25.59
CA GLU A 327 -15.07 -2.03 -26.01
C GLU A 327 -15.32 -0.73 -25.25
N TYR A 328 -14.69 -0.59 -24.05
CA TYR A 328 -14.80 0.58 -23.20
C TYR A 328 -13.49 1.40 -23.22
N ASN A 329 -13.59 2.69 -22.90
CA ASN A 329 -12.44 3.61 -22.84
C ASN A 329 -11.56 3.40 -21.58
N LEU A 330 -11.33 2.15 -21.18
CA LEU A 330 -10.61 1.78 -19.96
C LEU A 330 -9.20 2.40 -19.87
N PRO A 331 -8.35 2.37 -20.92
CA PRO A 331 -7.04 2.99 -20.84
C PRO A 331 -7.10 4.48 -20.53
N GLN A 332 -8.00 5.22 -21.19
CA GLN A 332 -8.18 6.66 -20.96
C GLN A 332 -8.80 6.95 -19.60
N PHE A 333 -9.78 6.14 -19.19
CA PHE A 333 -10.42 6.26 -17.87
C PHE A 333 -9.41 6.12 -16.74
N PHE A 334 -8.60 5.07 -16.76
CA PHE A 334 -7.62 4.84 -15.70
C PHE A 334 -6.44 5.83 -15.77
N ASP A 335 -5.96 6.21 -16.95
CA ASP A 335 -4.93 7.25 -17.07
C ASP A 335 -5.41 8.59 -16.50
N ALA A 336 -6.63 8.99 -16.83
CA ALA A 336 -7.24 10.20 -16.30
C ALA A 336 -7.45 10.13 -14.76
N ALA A 337 -7.86 8.99 -14.27
CA ALA A 337 -7.99 8.76 -12.81
C ALA A 337 -6.65 8.91 -12.09
N ILE A 338 -5.59 8.30 -12.61
CA ILE A 338 -4.24 8.42 -12.07
C ILE A 338 -3.76 9.87 -12.08
N ARG A 339 -4.09 10.63 -13.11
CA ARG A 339 -3.75 12.06 -13.23
C ARG A 339 -4.64 12.98 -12.38
N LEU A 340 -5.58 12.44 -11.61
CA LEU A 340 -6.57 13.18 -10.81
C LEU A 340 -7.49 14.08 -11.67
N GLN A 341 -7.72 13.68 -12.90
CA GLN A 341 -8.60 14.34 -13.87
C GLN A 341 -9.65 13.34 -14.38
N PRO A 342 -10.49 12.75 -13.51
CA PRO A 342 -11.36 11.65 -13.86
C PRO A 342 -12.31 12.02 -15.00
N ILE A 343 -12.46 11.11 -15.94
CA ILE A 343 -13.42 11.16 -17.04
C ILE A 343 -14.46 10.04 -16.84
N PRO A 344 -15.66 10.15 -17.45
CA PRO A 344 -16.63 9.07 -17.39
C PRO A 344 -16.14 7.80 -18.11
N LEU A 345 -16.39 6.65 -17.50
CA LEU A 345 -16.24 5.37 -18.17
C LEU A 345 -17.45 5.14 -19.09
N GLN A 346 -17.18 4.89 -20.37
CA GLN A 346 -18.23 4.75 -21.37
C GLN A 346 -17.84 3.72 -22.43
N ARG A 347 -18.85 3.17 -23.12
CA ARG A 347 -18.64 2.23 -24.22
C ARG A 347 -18.07 2.97 -25.44
N GLN A 348 -16.78 2.97 -25.54
CA GLN A 348 -15.98 3.58 -26.61
C GLN A 348 -14.76 2.73 -26.83
N ALA A 349 -14.64 2.13 -27.99
CA ALA A 349 -13.53 1.23 -28.30
C ALA A 349 -12.17 1.91 -28.11
N ALA A 350 -11.27 1.20 -27.47
CA ALA A 350 -9.92 1.64 -27.19
C ALA A 350 -8.91 0.51 -27.39
N THR A 351 -7.68 0.87 -27.70
CA THR A 351 -6.56 -0.07 -27.83
C THR A 351 -5.40 0.38 -26.96
N MET A 352 -4.62 -0.57 -26.48
CA MET A 352 -3.42 -0.30 -25.69
C MET A 352 -2.36 -1.34 -26.01
N THR A 353 -1.10 -0.90 -26.10
CA THR A 353 0.06 -1.80 -26.15
C THR A 353 0.73 -1.83 -24.79
N VAL A 354 0.93 -3.02 -24.26
CA VAL A 354 1.72 -3.25 -23.05
C VAL A 354 3.08 -3.78 -23.49
N THR A 355 4.13 -3.04 -23.15
CA THR A 355 5.51 -3.44 -23.41
C THR A 355 6.17 -3.71 -22.07
N GLU A 356 6.60 -4.95 -21.86
CA GLU A 356 7.41 -5.29 -20.69
C GLU A 356 8.89 -5.10 -21.06
N ASN A 357 9.54 -4.17 -20.37
CA ASN A 357 10.94 -3.83 -20.60
C ASN A 357 11.92 -4.86 -19.99
N TYR A 358 11.40 -5.78 -19.17
CA TYR A 358 12.21 -6.76 -18.45
C TYR A 358 11.69 -8.17 -18.71
N ARG A 359 12.61 -9.06 -19.07
CA ARG A 359 12.40 -10.52 -19.05
C ARG A 359 13.13 -11.06 -17.83
N TYR A 360 12.41 -11.75 -16.99
CA TYR A 360 13.00 -12.46 -15.87
C TYR A 360 13.28 -13.88 -16.31
N GLU A 361 14.57 -14.21 -16.47
CA GLU A 361 14.97 -15.58 -16.82
C GLU A 361 14.79 -16.54 -15.64
N GLN A 362 14.84 -15.99 -14.41
CA GLN A 362 14.65 -16.73 -13.16
C GLN A 362 13.84 -15.93 -12.18
N PHE A 363 13.09 -16.62 -11.31
CA PHE A 363 12.33 -16.00 -10.23
C PHE A 363 13.18 -15.08 -9.33
N GLN A 364 14.44 -15.46 -9.07
CA GLN A 364 15.36 -14.65 -8.27
C GLN A 364 15.65 -13.26 -8.88
N ASP A 365 15.56 -13.10 -10.18
CA ASP A 365 15.78 -11.81 -10.85
C ASP A 365 14.55 -10.90 -10.69
N PHE A 366 13.36 -11.50 -10.69
CA PHE A 366 12.11 -10.79 -10.40
C PHE A 366 12.08 -10.23 -8.97
N VAL A 367 12.61 -10.96 -8.00
CA VAL A 367 12.61 -10.58 -6.59
C VAL A 367 13.65 -9.50 -6.25
N LYS A 368 14.69 -9.33 -7.08
CA LYS A 368 15.76 -8.34 -6.86
C LYS A 368 15.42 -6.92 -7.32
N LEU A 369 14.29 -6.72 -7.96
CA LEU A 369 13.82 -5.42 -8.46
C LEU A 369 12.96 -4.68 -7.47
#